data_cbb1b1109baf1e4e8b2595507ad06960
#
_entry.id   cbb1b1109baf1e4e8b2595507ad06960
#
_cell.length_a   1.000
_cell.length_b   1.000
_cell.length_c   1.000
_cell.angle_alpha   90.00
_cell.angle_beta   90.00
_cell.angle_gamma   90.00
#
_symmetry.space_group_name_H-M   'P 1'
#
loop_
_entity.id
_entity.type
_entity.pdbx_description
1 polymer ?
#
loop_
_entity_poly.entity_id
_entity_poly.type
_entity_poly.pdbx_seq_one_letter_code
_entity_poly.pdbx_strand_id
1 'polypeptide(L)'
;MGKQKKTYDFSGYATKVGIKCSDGRTILQDAFAHCDGKKVPLVYQNLHNDPKNVLGHAVLENRPDGVYAYCSLNNTEAGKTAKALVQHGDISALSIYANSLVQKSSNVIHGVIREVSLVLSGANPEAYIDNLAFEHSDGS
;
A
#
# COMPACT_ATOMS: atom_id res chain seq x y z
N MET A 1 -0.38 11.45 -22.09
CA MET A 1 -0.53 11.37 -21.76
C MET A 1 -0.45 11.52 -20.99
N GLY A 2 -0.33 11.44 -20.66
CA GLY A 2 -0.32 11.43 -19.98
C GLY A 2 -0.31 11.96 -19.18
N LYS A 3 -0.34 12.44 -19.20
CA LYS A 3 -0.33 12.99 -18.38
C LYS A 3 -0.98 12.73 -17.38
N GLN A 4 -0.61 12.18 -16.80
CA GLN A 4 -1.19 11.83 -15.79
C GLN A 4 -1.12 12.80 -14.81
N LYS A 5 -2.09 13.37 -14.39
CA LYS A 5 -2.11 14.24 -13.36
C LYS A 5 -1.88 13.55 -12.14
N LYS A 6 -1.31 14.12 -11.13
CA LYS A 6 -1.18 13.55 -9.85
C LYS A 6 -2.51 13.47 -9.22
N THR A 7 -3.09 12.31 -9.26
CA THR A 7 -4.41 12.10 -8.70
C THR A 7 -4.37 11.30 -7.41
N TYR A 8 -3.19 11.21 -6.78
CA TYR A 8 -3.03 10.50 -5.52
C TYR A 8 -2.38 11.41 -4.49
N ASP A 9 -2.42 11.02 -3.23
CA ASP A 9 -1.90 11.81 -2.14
C ASP A 9 -0.50 11.40 -1.71
N PHE A 10 -0.23 10.12 -1.71
CA PHE A 10 1.11 9.61 -1.40
C PHE A 10 1.29 8.26 -2.07
N SER A 11 2.53 7.81 -2.12
CA SER A 11 2.81 6.54 -2.76
C SER A 11 4.02 5.88 -2.12
N GLY A 12 4.15 4.59 -2.34
CA GLY A 12 5.26 3.81 -1.83
C GLY A 12 5.05 2.35 -2.14
N TYR A 13 6.03 1.53 -1.79
CA TYR A 13 5.89 0.10 -1.99
C TYR A 13 4.97 -0.47 -0.92
N ALA A 14 3.91 -1.14 -1.37
CA ALA A 14 3.01 -1.84 -0.46
C ALA A 14 3.64 -3.16 -0.03
N THR A 15 4.49 -3.74 -0.88
CA THR A 15 5.29 -4.89 -0.52
C THR A 15 6.47 -4.96 -1.48
N LYS A 16 7.61 -5.46 -1.00
CA LYS A 16 8.79 -5.67 -1.82
C LYS A 16 9.12 -7.15 -1.89
N VAL A 17 9.68 -7.56 -3.02
CA VAL A 17 10.00 -8.97 -3.27
C VAL A 17 11.40 -9.28 -2.77
N GLY A 18 11.64 -10.56 -2.47
CA GLY A 18 12.97 -11.00 -2.08
C GLY A 18 13.35 -10.63 -0.66
N ILE A 19 12.43 -10.07 0.11
CA ILE A 19 12.67 -9.64 1.48
C ILE A 19 11.90 -10.56 2.41
N LYS A 20 12.57 -11.09 3.42
CA LYS A 20 11.90 -11.95 4.39
C LYS A 20 11.03 -11.08 5.29
N CYS A 21 9.73 -11.34 5.27
CA CYS A 21 8.78 -10.60 6.08
C CYS A 21 8.82 -11.08 7.53
N SER A 22 8.23 -10.31 8.44
CA SER A 22 8.26 -10.64 9.87
C SER A 22 7.53 -11.95 10.16
N ASP A 23 6.62 -12.39 9.29
CA ASP A 23 5.92 -13.66 9.44
C ASP A 23 6.70 -14.83 8.84
N GLY A 24 7.92 -14.60 8.39
CA GLY A 24 8.78 -15.64 7.85
C GLY A 24 8.64 -15.91 6.38
N ARG A 25 7.68 -15.28 5.71
CA ARG A 25 7.45 -15.51 4.28
C ARG A 25 8.27 -14.53 3.45
N THR A 26 8.59 -14.95 2.23
CA THR A 26 9.25 -14.09 1.25
C THR A 26 8.39 -14.07 0.00
N ILE A 27 8.10 -12.89 -0.51
CA ILE A 27 7.30 -12.74 -1.71
C ILE A 27 8.26 -12.76 -2.89
N LEU A 28 7.98 -13.59 -3.88
CA LEU A 28 8.83 -13.67 -5.05
C LEU A 28 8.37 -12.69 -6.12
N GLN A 29 9.28 -12.37 -7.03
CA GLN A 29 8.99 -11.44 -8.11
C GLN A 29 7.77 -11.91 -8.87
N ASP A 30 6.91 -10.96 -9.22
CA ASP A 30 5.69 -11.20 -10.01
C ASP A 30 4.63 -12.07 -9.34
N ALA A 31 4.77 -12.33 -8.02
CA ALA A 31 3.74 -13.08 -7.29
C ALA A 31 2.37 -12.42 -7.43
N PHE A 32 2.34 -11.10 -7.55
CA PHE A 32 1.10 -10.34 -7.67
C PHE A 32 0.98 -9.62 -9.02
N ALA A 33 1.64 -10.13 -10.04
CA ALA A 33 1.68 -9.44 -11.35
C ALA A 33 0.29 -9.19 -11.92
N HIS A 34 -0.64 -10.09 -11.71
CA HIS A 34 -2.00 -9.92 -12.23
C HIS A 34 -2.80 -8.84 -11.50
N CYS A 35 -2.26 -8.32 -10.41
CA CYS A 35 -2.91 -7.21 -9.68
C CYS A 35 -2.51 -5.85 -10.24
N ASP A 36 -1.64 -5.82 -11.23
CA ASP A 36 -1.20 -4.56 -11.83
C ASP A 36 -2.40 -3.74 -12.31
N GLY A 37 -2.44 -2.48 -11.95
CA GLY A 37 -3.51 -1.57 -12.34
C GLY A 37 -4.78 -1.67 -11.53
N LYS A 38 -4.86 -2.60 -10.59
CA LYS A 38 -6.07 -2.76 -9.79
C LYS A 38 -6.20 -1.68 -8.74
N LYS A 39 -7.45 -1.32 -8.46
CA LYS A 39 -7.78 -0.39 -7.40
C LYS A 39 -8.32 -1.19 -6.23
N VAL A 40 -7.75 -0.99 -5.07
CA VAL A 40 -8.16 -1.70 -3.86
C VAL A 40 -8.38 -0.70 -2.73
N PRO A 41 -9.13 -1.05 -1.69
CA PRO A 41 -9.31 -0.15 -0.55
C PRO A 41 -7.99 0.10 0.18
N LEU A 42 -7.86 1.30 0.71
CA LEU A 42 -6.78 1.66 1.62
C LEU A 42 -7.39 1.75 3.01
N VAL A 43 -6.90 0.95 3.94
CA VAL A 43 -7.45 0.89 5.29
C VAL A 43 -6.39 1.20 6.33
N TYR A 44 -6.84 1.45 7.55
CA TYR A 44 -5.94 1.76 8.65
C TYR A 44 -5.67 0.51 9.47
N GLN A 45 -4.39 0.18 9.63
CA GLN A 45 -3.96 -0.91 10.53
C GLN A 45 -4.62 -2.26 10.24
N ASN A 46 -4.93 -2.54 8.99
CA ASN A 46 -5.60 -3.79 8.58
C ASN A 46 -6.98 -3.97 9.21
N LEU A 47 -7.61 -2.90 9.62
CA LEU A 47 -8.93 -2.97 10.26
C LEU A 47 -10.03 -2.91 9.21
N HIS A 48 -10.19 -3.97 8.47
CA HIS A 48 -11.09 -4.00 7.32
C HIS A 48 -12.52 -4.44 7.65
N ASN A 49 -12.83 -4.66 8.91
CA ASN A 49 -14.19 -5.05 9.30
C ASN A 49 -15.11 -3.87 9.56
N ASP A 50 -14.56 -2.68 9.62
CA ASP A 50 -15.36 -1.49 9.93
C ASP A 50 -15.14 -0.47 8.82
N PRO A 51 -16.21 -0.08 8.11
CA PRO A 51 -16.07 0.89 7.02
C PRO A 51 -15.46 2.21 7.46
N LYS A 52 -15.53 2.55 8.75
CA LYS A 52 -14.93 3.79 9.23
C LYS A 52 -13.42 3.78 9.15
N ASN A 53 -12.82 2.59 9.02
CA ASN A 53 -11.37 2.48 8.90
C ASN A 53 -10.90 2.51 7.46
N VAL A 54 -11.82 2.66 6.50
CA VAL A 54 -11.44 2.83 5.10
C VAL A 54 -11.01 4.27 4.91
N LEU A 55 -9.75 4.46 4.53
CA LEU A 55 -9.17 5.78 4.38
C LEU A 55 -9.31 6.32 2.97
N GLY A 56 -9.43 5.44 2.00
CA GLY A 56 -9.48 5.80 0.61
C GLY A 56 -9.23 4.57 -0.24
N HIS A 57 -8.41 4.73 -1.27
CA HIS A 57 -8.08 3.61 -2.14
C HIS A 57 -6.63 3.70 -2.59
N ALA A 58 -6.14 2.60 -3.14
CA ALA A 58 -4.80 2.51 -3.70
C ALA A 58 -4.89 1.88 -5.08
N VAL A 59 -4.11 2.41 -6.02
CA VAL A 59 -3.97 1.80 -7.35
C VAL A 59 -2.61 1.13 -7.38
N LEU A 60 -2.59 -0.12 -7.77
CA LEU A 60 -1.39 -0.95 -7.69
C LEU A 60 -0.62 -0.93 -9.01
N GLU A 61 0.70 -0.97 -8.88
CA GLU A 61 1.59 -1.06 -10.04
C GLU A 61 2.62 -2.14 -9.75
N ASN A 62 2.61 -3.19 -10.56
CA ASN A 62 3.59 -4.25 -10.38
C ASN A 62 4.92 -3.81 -10.97
N ARG A 63 5.97 -3.86 -10.17
CA ARG A 63 7.31 -3.50 -10.57
C ARG A 63 8.24 -4.69 -10.33
N PRO A 64 9.41 -4.70 -10.96
CA PRO A 64 10.33 -5.84 -10.76
C PRO A 64 10.70 -6.08 -9.31
N ASP A 65 10.77 -5.04 -8.49
CA ASP A 65 11.17 -5.19 -7.09
C ASP A 65 10.02 -5.17 -6.10
N GLY A 66 8.79 -5.13 -6.58
CA GLY A 66 7.65 -5.20 -5.66
C GLY A 66 6.37 -4.65 -6.27
N VAL A 67 5.39 -4.39 -5.40
CA VAL A 67 4.14 -3.78 -5.82
C VAL A 67 4.08 -2.39 -5.21
N TYR A 68 4.03 -1.41 -6.08
CA TYR A 68 3.97 0.00 -5.70
C TYR A 68 2.52 0.43 -5.63
N ALA A 69 2.17 1.27 -4.68
CA ALA A 69 0.80 1.70 -4.47
C ALA A 69 0.70 3.21 -4.52
N TYR A 70 -0.26 3.69 -5.30
CA TYR A 70 -0.59 5.13 -5.38
C TYR A 70 -1.85 5.31 -4.56
N CYS A 71 -1.74 5.99 -3.43
CA CYS A 71 -2.80 6.05 -2.43
C CYS A 71 -3.51 7.39 -2.42
N SER A 72 -4.84 7.35 -2.38
CA SER A 72 -5.67 8.53 -2.34
C SER A 72 -6.57 8.46 -1.11
N LEU A 73 -6.64 9.58 -0.38
CA LEU A 73 -7.41 9.64 0.85
C LEU A 73 -8.78 10.26 0.58
N ASN A 74 -9.78 9.72 1.22
CA ASN A 74 -11.14 10.28 1.16
C ASN A 74 -11.23 11.52 2.04
N ASN A 75 -12.19 12.37 1.73
CA ASN A 75 -12.41 13.57 2.53
C ASN A 75 -13.35 13.25 3.69
N THR A 76 -12.93 12.32 4.53
CA THR A 76 -13.66 11.87 5.70
C THR A 76 -12.81 12.20 6.93
N GLU A 77 -13.38 12.03 8.10
CA GLU A 77 -12.65 12.26 9.33
C GLU A 77 -11.41 11.35 9.39
N ALA A 78 -11.61 10.08 9.07
CA ALA A 78 -10.49 9.13 9.08
C ALA A 78 -9.43 9.49 8.04
N GLY A 79 -9.86 9.91 6.85
CA GLY A 79 -8.94 10.30 5.80
C GLY A 79 -8.13 11.52 6.18
N LYS A 80 -8.77 12.50 6.82
CA LYS A 80 -8.08 13.71 7.25
C LYS A 80 -7.08 13.42 8.35
N THR A 81 -7.43 12.56 9.28
CA THR A 81 -6.51 12.15 10.34
C THR A 81 -5.31 11.44 9.76
N ALA A 82 -5.55 10.52 8.82
CA ALA A 82 -4.47 9.80 8.17
C ALA A 82 -3.54 10.76 7.43
N LYS A 83 -4.11 11.76 6.76
CA LYS A 83 -3.30 12.74 6.04
C LYS A 83 -2.33 13.45 6.99
N ALA A 84 -2.82 13.88 8.15
CA ALA A 84 -1.96 14.55 9.12
C ALA A 84 -0.84 13.65 9.61
N LEU A 85 -1.16 12.38 9.88
CA LEU A 85 -0.16 11.44 10.37
C LEU A 85 0.92 11.18 9.33
N VAL A 86 0.52 11.07 8.07
CA VAL A 86 1.47 10.83 6.99
C VAL A 86 2.32 12.07 6.74
N GLN A 87 1.70 13.25 6.71
CA GLN A 87 2.45 14.49 6.48
C GLN A 87 3.49 14.73 7.54
N HIS A 88 3.18 14.39 8.79
CA HIS A 88 4.11 14.59 9.89
C HIS A 88 5.12 13.46 10.03
N GLY A 89 4.95 12.39 9.26
CA GLY A 89 5.87 11.26 9.34
C GLY A 89 5.63 10.36 10.55
N ASP A 90 4.51 10.54 11.23
CA ASP A 90 4.20 9.73 12.40
C ASP A 90 3.81 8.31 11.99
N ILE A 91 3.34 8.16 10.77
CA ILE A 91 3.03 6.85 10.23
C ILE A 91 3.51 6.86 8.77
N SER A 92 4.28 5.85 8.40
CA SER A 92 4.89 5.84 7.07
C SER A 92 4.98 4.45 6.47
N ALA A 93 4.52 3.42 7.15
CA ALA A 93 4.65 2.06 6.64
C ALA A 93 3.38 1.62 5.94
N LEU A 94 3.55 0.76 4.94
CA LEU A 94 2.46 0.18 4.20
C LEU A 94 2.49 -1.34 4.37
N SER A 95 1.34 -1.96 4.17
CA SER A 95 1.21 -3.40 4.23
C SER A 95 0.12 -3.82 3.27
N ILE A 96 0.05 -5.11 2.98
CA ILE A 96 -1.01 -5.63 2.13
C ILE A 96 -1.81 -6.68 2.89
N TYR A 97 -3.07 -6.82 2.50
CA TYR A 97 -3.85 -7.99 2.83
C TYR A 97 -4.04 -8.74 1.52
N ALA A 98 -3.56 -9.97 1.47
CA ALA A 98 -3.67 -10.78 0.28
C ALA A 98 -4.21 -12.14 0.66
N ASN A 99 -4.95 -12.75 -0.27
CA ASN A 99 -5.44 -14.11 -0.06
C ASN A 99 -5.18 -14.93 -1.31
N SER A 100 -5.71 -16.15 -1.33
CA SER A 100 -5.49 -17.08 -2.44
C SER A 100 -4.00 -17.29 -2.68
N LEU A 101 -3.23 -17.36 -1.58
CA LEU A 101 -1.79 -17.48 -1.68
C LEU A 101 -1.37 -18.88 -2.09
N VAL A 102 -0.38 -18.94 -2.97
CA VAL A 102 0.29 -20.18 -3.33
C VAL A 102 1.70 -20.06 -2.82
N GLN A 103 2.10 -20.98 -1.95
CA GLN A 103 3.43 -20.97 -1.36
C GLN A 103 4.19 -22.24 -1.66
N LYS A 104 5.50 -22.09 -1.79
CA LYS A 104 6.42 -23.21 -1.85
C LYS A 104 7.39 -22.99 -0.72
N SER A 105 7.36 -23.82 0.30
CA SER A 105 8.07 -23.59 1.55
C SER A 105 7.59 -22.26 2.10
N SER A 106 8.50 -21.33 2.35
CA SER A 106 8.13 -20.02 2.85
C SER A 106 8.06 -18.96 1.75
N ASN A 107 8.12 -19.37 0.48
CA ASN A 107 8.09 -18.43 -0.64
C ASN A 107 6.68 -18.30 -1.19
N VAL A 108 6.19 -17.07 -1.29
CA VAL A 108 4.90 -16.78 -1.90
C VAL A 108 5.12 -16.60 -3.39
N ILE A 109 4.52 -17.45 -4.20
CA ILE A 109 4.70 -17.39 -5.64
C ILE A 109 3.48 -16.83 -6.37
N HIS A 110 2.35 -16.70 -5.67
CA HIS A 110 1.13 -16.15 -6.26
C HIS A 110 0.19 -15.75 -5.14
N GLY A 111 -0.61 -14.73 -5.39
CA GLY A 111 -1.64 -14.31 -4.46
C GLY A 111 -2.48 -13.21 -5.06
N VAL A 112 -3.52 -12.81 -4.36
CA VAL A 112 -4.41 -11.73 -4.78
C VAL A 112 -4.41 -10.67 -3.69
N ILE A 113 -3.97 -9.46 -4.02
CA ILE A 113 -3.99 -8.36 -3.07
C ILE A 113 -5.40 -7.83 -2.99
N ARG A 114 -5.94 -7.77 -1.79
CA ARG A 114 -7.30 -7.29 -1.53
C ARG A 114 -7.34 -5.87 -1.00
N GLU A 115 -6.31 -5.48 -0.25
CA GLU A 115 -6.26 -4.18 0.39
C GLU A 115 -4.83 -3.74 0.59
N VAL A 116 -4.64 -2.43 0.69
CA VAL A 116 -3.40 -1.85 1.18
C VAL A 116 -3.72 -1.21 2.52
N SER A 117 -2.84 -1.35 3.48
CA SER A 117 -3.01 -0.74 4.80
C SER A 117 -1.94 0.27 5.09
N LEU A 118 -2.34 1.33 5.77
CA LEU A 118 -1.43 2.29 6.37
C LEU A 118 -1.21 1.79 7.80
N VAL A 119 0.02 1.45 8.15
CA VAL A 119 0.31 0.80 9.42
C VAL A 119 1.49 1.45 10.13
N LEU A 120 1.56 1.23 11.44
CA LEU A 120 2.71 1.71 12.20
C LEU A 120 3.95 0.88 11.89
N SER A 121 3.76 -0.41 11.67
CA SER A 121 4.86 -1.31 11.35
C SER A 121 4.29 -2.46 10.52
N GLY A 122 4.78 -2.63 9.33
CA GLY A 122 4.30 -3.67 8.43
C GLY A 122 5.13 -4.93 8.51
N ALA A 123 4.58 -6.01 7.94
CA ALA A 123 5.28 -7.30 7.90
C ALA A 123 6.50 -7.24 6.98
N ASN A 124 6.41 -6.46 5.91
CA ASN A 124 7.53 -6.32 4.98
C ASN A 124 8.30 -5.06 5.39
N PRO A 125 9.53 -5.19 5.89
CA PRO A 125 10.25 -4.02 6.44
C PRO A 125 10.67 -3.00 5.41
N GLU A 126 10.56 -3.34 4.11
CA GLU A 126 10.90 -2.40 3.05
C GLU A 126 9.66 -1.72 2.44
N ALA A 127 8.48 -1.99 2.98
CA ALA A 127 7.25 -1.41 2.46
C ALA A 127 6.91 -0.14 3.21
N TYR A 128 7.21 1.00 2.59
CA TYR A 128 6.93 2.29 3.22
C TYR A 128 6.68 3.35 2.16
N ILE A 129 6.11 4.46 2.63
CA ILE A 129 5.80 5.61 1.79
C ILE A 129 7.11 6.31 1.44
N ASP A 130 7.31 6.59 0.15
CA ASP A 130 8.52 7.28 -0.30
C ASP A 130 8.21 8.55 -1.07
N ASN A 131 6.95 8.90 -1.24
CA ASN A 131 6.58 10.10 -1.98
C ASN A 131 5.28 10.69 -1.43
N LEU A 132 5.31 11.99 -1.09
CA LEU A 132 4.15 12.71 -0.59
C LEU A 132 3.73 13.72 -1.65
N ALA A 133 2.70 13.38 -2.42
CA ALA A 133 2.26 14.23 -3.52
C ALA A 133 1.41 15.40 -3.02
N PHE A 134 0.63 15.19 -1.95
CA PHE A 134 -0.23 16.26 -1.47
C PHE A 134 0.52 17.43 -0.85
N GLU A 135 1.80 17.27 -0.60
CA GLU A 135 2.59 18.40 -0.12
C GLU A 135 2.56 19.54 -1.08
N HIS A 136 2.44 19.23 -2.35
CA HIS A 136 2.46 20.26 -3.37
C HIS A 136 1.12 20.95 -3.49
N SER A 137 0.07 20.34 -3.01
CA SER A 137 -1.25 20.91 -3.15
C SER A 137 -1.57 21.89 -2.05
N ASP A 138 -0.68 22.09 -1.11
CA ASP A 138 -0.91 23.06 -0.06
C ASP A 138 -0.71 24.46 -0.50
N GLY A 139 -0.38 24.64 -1.71
CA GLY A 139 -0.11 25.97 -2.18
C GLY A 139 1.19 26.48 -1.64
N SER A 140 1.90 25.65 -1.02
CA SER A 140 3.17 26.06 -0.45
C SER A 140 4.25 25.71 -1.39
#